data_cba30e18ace3110442fe24989518eb2f
#
_entry.id   cba30e18ace3110442fe24989518eb2f
#
_cell.length_a   1.000
_cell.length_b   1.000
_cell.length_c   1.000
_cell.angle_alpha   90.00
_cell.angle_beta   90.00
_cell.angle_gamma   90.00
#
_symmetry.space_group_name_H-M   'P 1'
#
loop_
_entity.id
_entity.type
_entity.pdbx_description
1 polymer ?
#
loop_
_entity_poly.entity_id
_entity_poly.type
_entity_poly.pdbx_seq_one_letter_code
_entity_poly.pdbx_strand_id
1 'polypeptide(L)'
;MYQRTIEELQQDEREKVIIDIRREADFLRETYPGAKHIYWEEFEAHRDEVPKDRPVYLICYTGERSDELARELLEEGYEVYSVQGGYRAYLRMKLLESMEQTKAPDAGEKNADRCSEIERSIVKKFRKEIWRKFTKAINEYELIQDGDKIAVCISGGKDSMLMAKL
;
A
#
# COMPACT_ATOMS: atom_id res chain seq x y z
N MET A 1 -10.36 -12.79 21.13
CA MET A 1 -9.67 -12.81 19.81
C MET A 1 -8.82 -11.57 19.73
N TYR A 2 -7.50 -11.72 19.67
CA TYR A 2 -6.54 -10.61 19.76
C TYR A 2 -6.06 -10.08 18.39
N GLN A 3 -6.58 -10.62 17.31
CA GLN A 3 -6.37 -10.10 15.96
C GLN A 3 -7.52 -9.18 15.57
N ARG A 4 -7.20 -8.05 14.96
CA ARG A 4 -8.14 -7.04 14.47
C ARG A 4 -7.80 -6.65 13.04
N THR A 5 -8.82 -6.38 12.25
CA THR A 5 -8.60 -5.78 10.92
C THR A 5 -8.29 -4.30 11.02
N ILE A 6 -7.87 -3.69 9.93
CA ILE A 6 -7.59 -2.25 9.90
C ILE A 6 -8.89 -1.43 10.06
N GLU A 7 -10.00 -1.95 9.57
CA GLU A 7 -11.33 -1.34 9.70
C GLU A 7 -11.80 -1.39 11.17
N GLU A 8 -11.59 -2.51 11.86
CA GLU A 8 -11.90 -2.63 13.29
C GLU A 8 -11.05 -1.69 14.15
N LEU A 9 -9.77 -1.48 13.79
CA LEU A 9 -8.90 -0.49 14.43
C LEU A 9 -9.45 0.93 14.24
N GLN A 10 -9.95 1.27 13.05
CA GLN A 10 -10.54 2.59 12.77
C GLN A 10 -11.85 2.81 13.51
N GLN A 11 -12.68 1.77 13.63
CA GLN A 11 -13.98 1.82 14.28
C GLN A 11 -13.90 1.79 15.81
N ASP A 12 -12.75 1.42 16.38
CA ASP A 12 -12.58 1.44 17.83
C ASP A 12 -12.45 2.88 18.31
N GLU A 13 -13.50 3.42 18.92
CA GLU A 13 -13.57 4.79 19.43
C GLU A 13 -12.90 4.97 20.80
N ARG A 14 -12.45 3.88 21.44
CA ARG A 14 -11.77 3.96 22.74
C ARG A 14 -10.45 4.69 22.63
N GLU A 15 -10.03 5.32 23.72
CA GLU A 15 -8.65 5.82 23.80
C GLU A 15 -7.69 4.66 23.71
N LYS A 16 -6.88 4.64 22.65
CA LYS A 16 -6.01 3.53 22.28
C LYS A 16 -4.62 4.01 21.91
N VAL A 17 -3.65 3.14 22.03
CA VAL A 17 -2.29 3.39 21.56
C VAL A 17 -2.00 2.48 20.37
N ILE A 18 -1.45 3.06 19.32
CA ILE A 18 -1.04 2.34 18.12
C ILE A 18 0.48 2.38 18.09
N ILE A 19 1.10 1.21 17.97
CA ILE A 19 2.56 1.06 17.94
C ILE A 19 2.97 0.41 16.62
N ASP A 20 3.77 1.13 15.85
CA ASP A 20 4.40 0.62 14.64
C ASP A 20 5.75 -0.01 15.02
N ILE A 21 5.84 -1.33 14.85
CA ILE A 21 7.04 -2.10 15.22
C ILE A 21 7.97 -2.38 14.04
N ARG A 22 7.77 -1.72 12.91
CA ARG A 22 8.65 -1.81 11.73
C ARG A 22 9.98 -1.09 11.98
N ARG A 23 10.91 -1.23 11.04
CA ARG A 23 12.17 -0.48 11.07
C ARG A 23 11.92 1.02 11.04
N GLU A 24 12.77 1.78 11.70
CA GLU A 24 12.68 3.25 11.76
C GLU A 24 12.59 3.90 10.37
N ALA A 25 13.38 3.43 9.40
CA ALA A 25 13.36 3.93 8.04
C ALA A 25 11.98 3.76 7.36
N ASP A 26 11.25 2.67 7.65
CA ASP A 26 9.91 2.43 7.14
C ASP A 26 8.87 3.31 7.84
N PHE A 27 9.00 3.48 9.14
CA PHE A 27 8.17 4.36 9.96
C PHE A 27 8.30 5.83 9.53
N LEU A 28 9.53 6.34 9.38
CA LEU A 28 9.81 7.71 8.95
C LEU A 28 9.33 8.01 7.53
N ARG A 29 9.31 6.98 6.68
CA ARG A 29 8.80 7.12 5.31
C ARG A 29 7.28 7.31 5.28
N GLU A 30 6.57 6.49 5.99
CA GLU A 30 5.12 6.55 6.15
C GLU A 30 4.67 5.56 7.22
N THR A 31 3.75 5.97 8.09
CA THR A 31 3.15 5.12 9.11
C THR A 31 1.64 5.31 9.21
N TYR A 32 0.99 4.51 10.05
CA TYR A 32 -0.42 4.71 10.38
C TYR A 32 -0.59 6.01 11.20
N PRO A 33 -1.60 6.86 10.91
CA PRO A 33 -1.80 8.12 11.61
C PRO A 33 -1.88 7.95 13.14
N GLY A 34 -1.05 8.70 13.85
CA GLY A 34 -1.00 8.67 15.32
C GLY A 34 -0.25 7.48 15.92
N ALA A 35 0.37 6.63 15.10
CA ALA A 35 1.20 5.55 15.60
C ALA A 35 2.50 6.08 16.24
N LYS A 36 2.89 5.47 17.37
CA LYS A 36 4.21 5.61 17.97
C LYS A 36 5.14 4.57 17.37
N HIS A 37 6.43 4.86 17.33
CA HIS A 37 7.43 3.91 16.87
C HIS A 37 8.11 3.21 18.04
N ILE A 38 8.12 1.90 18.02
CA ILE A 38 8.98 1.06 18.87
C ILE A 38 9.41 -0.12 18.00
N TYR A 39 10.68 -0.16 17.61
CA TYR A 39 11.19 -1.24 16.77
C TYR A 39 11.10 -2.60 17.50
N TRP A 40 10.66 -3.63 16.81
CA TRP A 40 10.35 -4.92 17.44
C TRP A 40 11.55 -5.57 18.17
N GLU A 41 12.80 -5.38 17.70
CA GLU A 41 14.02 -5.88 18.35
C GLU A 41 14.36 -5.12 19.64
N GLU A 42 13.88 -3.88 19.75
CA GLU A 42 14.10 -3.00 20.89
C GLU A 42 12.88 -2.94 21.82
N PHE A 43 11.82 -3.65 21.46
CA PHE A 43 10.53 -3.57 22.15
C PHE A 43 10.63 -3.90 23.64
N GLU A 44 11.47 -4.87 24.01
CA GLU A 44 11.69 -5.25 25.41
C GLU A 44 12.25 -4.11 26.24
N ALA A 45 13.18 -3.33 25.69
CA ALA A 45 13.76 -2.16 26.37
C ALA A 45 12.76 -1.01 26.54
N HIS A 46 11.70 -0.97 25.74
CA HIS A 46 10.65 0.07 25.76
C HIS A 46 9.32 -0.46 26.29
N ARG A 47 9.31 -1.63 26.91
CA ARG A 47 8.08 -2.28 27.39
C ARG A 47 7.33 -1.43 28.43
N ASP A 48 8.02 -0.67 29.24
CA ASP A 48 7.44 0.24 30.23
C ASP A 48 6.67 1.41 29.61
N GLU A 49 6.90 1.71 28.34
CA GLU A 49 6.16 2.74 27.59
C GLU A 49 4.81 2.25 27.05
N VAL A 50 4.57 0.93 27.11
CA VAL A 50 3.35 0.30 26.63
C VAL A 50 2.30 0.32 27.75
N PRO A 51 1.15 1.00 27.56
CA PRO A 51 0.15 1.12 28.59
C PRO A 51 -0.60 -0.21 28.83
N LYS A 52 -0.95 -0.48 30.11
CA LYS A 52 -1.81 -1.61 30.50
C LYS A 52 -3.27 -1.20 30.73
N ASP A 53 -3.55 0.11 30.78
CA ASP A 53 -4.83 0.67 31.15
C ASP A 53 -5.75 0.91 29.94
N ARG A 54 -5.26 0.70 28.74
CA ARG A 54 -5.99 0.96 27.48
C ARG A 54 -5.55 0.01 26.35
N PRO A 55 -6.39 -0.15 25.29
CA PRO A 55 -6.07 -1.00 24.15
C PRO A 55 -4.80 -0.57 23.42
N VAL A 56 -3.94 -1.53 23.10
CA VAL A 56 -2.73 -1.34 22.31
C VAL A 56 -2.86 -2.09 20.99
N TYR A 57 -2.63 -1.42 19.88
CA TYR A 57 -2.64 -2.01 18.54
C TYR A 57 -1.22 -2.05 17.99
N LEU A 58 -0.75 -3.25 17.65
CA LEU A 58 0.57 -3.46 17.08
C LEU A 58 0.48 -3.60 15.56
N ILE A 59 1.28 -2.82 14.85
CA ILE A 59 1.38 -2.85 13.39
C ILE A 59 2.79 -3.21 12.98
N CYS A 60 2.97 -4.36 12.32
CA CYS A 60 4.18 -4.69 11.58
C CYS A 60 3.91 -4.64 10.08
N TYR A 61 4.81 -5.12 9.22
CA TYR A 61 4.61 -5.06 7.78
C TYR A 61 3.52 -6.02 7.26
N THR A 62 3.52 -7.29 7.71
CA THR A 62 2.61 -8.36 7.24
C THR A 62 1.57 -8.81 8.26
N GLY A 63 1.73 -8.48 9.54
CA GLY A 63 0.91 -8.97 10.65
C GLY A 63 1.55 -10.12 11.44
N GLU A 64 2.62 -10.76 10.95
CA GLU A 64 3.24 -11.92 11.58
C GLU A 64 3.97 -11.56 12.88
N ARG A 65 4.90 -10.58 12.82
CA ARG A 65 5.66 -10.13 14.00
C ARG A 65 4.78 -9.52 15.09
N SER A 66 3.77 -8.74 14.67
CA SER A 66 2.81 -8.16 15.62
C SER A 66 1.93 -9.22 16.26
N ASP A 67 1.68 -10.35 15.59
CA ASP A 67 0.92 -11.48 16.14
C ASP A 67 1.72 -12.21 17.22
N GLU A 68 3.01 -12.46 16.99
CA GLU A 68 3.92 -13.07 17.97
C GLU A 68 3.99 -12.21 19.24
N LEU A 69 4.30 -10.92 19.07
CA LEU A 69 4.43 -9.98 20.18
C LEU A 69 3.12 -9.75 20.93
N ALA A 70 1.99 -9.73 20.24
CA ALA A 70 0.68 -9.60 20.86
C ALA A 70 0.35 -10.80 21.77
N ARG A 71 0.74 -12.02 21.40
CA ARG A 71 0.56 -13.20 22.27
C ARG A 71 1.35 -13.09 23.56
N GLU A 72 2.61 -12.68 23.48
CA GLU A 72 3.47 -12.49 24.64
C GLU A 72 2.88 -11.45 25.60
N LEU A 73 2.47 -10.29 25.08
CA LEU A 73 1.90 -9.22 25.89
C LEU A 73 0.54 -9.60 26.51
N LEU A 74 -0.27 -10.42 25.82
CA LEU A 74 -1.54 -10.93 26.38
C LEU A 74 -1.30 -11.82 27.61
N GLU A 75 -0.27 -12.68 27.60
CA GLU A 75 0.09 -13.52 28.74
C GLU A 75 0.51 -12.69 29.95
N GLU A 76 1.00 -11.48 29.72
CA GLU A 76 1.37 -10.51 30.75
C GLU A 76 0.24 -9.57 31.20
N GLY A 77 -0.95 -9.77 30.66
CA GLY A 77 -2.15 -9.04 31.05
C GLY A 77 -2.37 -7.70 30.36
N TYR A 78 -1.69 -7.44 29.22
CA TYR A 78 -2.00 -6.27 28.38
C TYR A 78 -3.28 -6.50 27.57
N GLU A 79 -4.07 -5.45 27.36
CA GLU A 79 -5.11 -5.46 26.32
C GLU A 79 -4.47 -5.09 24.98
N VAL A 80 -4.06 -6.09 24.21
CA VAL A 80 -3.29 -5.88 22.98
C VAL A 80 -3.92 -6.59 21.79
N TYR A 81 -3.82 -5.96 20.63
CA TYR A 81 -4.33 -6.45 19.36
C TYR A 81 -3.25 -6.37 18.28
N SER A 82 -3.11 -7.45 17.49
CA SER A 82 -2.33 -7.46 16.26
C SER A 82 -3.21 -7.07 15.09
N VAL A 83 -2.73 -6.13 14.25
CA VAL A 83 -3.45 -5.73 13.03
C VAL A 83 -3.19 -6.76 11.92
N GLN A 84 -4.26 -7.44 11.50
CA GLN A 84 -4.21 -8.45 10.42
C GLN A 84 -3.70 -7.84 9.12
N GLY A 85 -2.73 -8.50 8.49
CA GLY A 85 -2.09 -8.01 7.27
C GLY A 85 -1.18 -6.79 7.48
N GLY A 86 -1.07 -6.28 8.71
CA GLY A 86 -0.16 -5.22 9.11
C GLY A 86 -0.31 -3.94 8.30
N TYR A 87 0.80 -3.24 8.08
CA TYR A 87 0.85 -2.01 7.30
C TYR A 87 0.43 -2.18 5.83
N ARG A 88 0.62 -3.39 5.27
CA ARG A 88 0.15 -3.70 3.90
C ARG A 88 -1.37 -3.61 3.78
N ALA A 89 -2.11 -4.03 4.81
CA ALA A 89 -3.57 -3.91 4.84
C ALA A 89 -3.99 -2.45 4.83
N TYR A 90 -3.32 -1.60 5.62
CA TYR A 90 -3.54 -0.16 5.62
C TYR A 90 -3.27 0.49 4.25
N LEU A 91 -2.16 0.16 3.61
CA LEU A 91 -1.85 0.66 2.26
C LEU A 91 -2.90 0.24 1.23
N ARG A 92 -3.37 -1.01 1.30
CA ARG A 92 -4.42 -1.51 0.41
C ARG A 92 -5.73 -0.75 0.62
N MET A 93 -6.13 -0.51 1.85
CA MET A 93 -7.31 0.28 2.19
C MET A 93 -7.21 1.71 1.63
N LYS A 94 -6.09 2.41 1.88
CA LYS A 94 -5.84 3.75 1.32
C LYS A 94 -5.94 3.79 -0.21
N LEU A 95 -5.40 2.77 -0.87
CA LEU A 95 -5.47 2.67 -2.33
C LEU A 95 -6.92 2.53 -2.80
N LEU A 96 -7.72 1.67 -2.16
CA LEU A 96 -9.13 1.49 -2.49
C LEU A 96 -9.94 2.77 -2.28
N GLU A 97 -9.74 3.45 -1.15
CA GLU A 97 -10.37 4.75 -0.85
C GLU A 97 -10.01 5.81 -1.90
N SER A 98 -8.74 5.88 -2.32
CA SER A 98 -8.32 6.81 -3.36
C SER A 98 -8.93 6.51 -4.73
N MET A 99 -9.13 5.23 -5.05
CA MET A 99 -9.79 4.80 -6.28
C MET A 99 -11.30 5.10 -6.26
N GLU A 100 -11.95 5.02 -5.09
CA GLU A 100 -13.36 5.38 -4.94
C GLU A 100 -13.58 6.89 -5.03
N GLN A 101 -12.69 7.69 -4.45
CA GLN A 101 -12.73 9.15 -4.54
C GLN A 101 -12.47 9.66 -5.97
N THR A 102 -11.70 8.92 -6.78
CA THR A 102 -11.48 9.24 -8.19
C THR A 102 -12.67 8.86 -9.10
N LYS A 103 -13.69 8.17 -8.57
CA LYS A 103 -14.96 7.91 -9.28
C LYS A 103 -15.96 9.06 -9.20
N ALA A 104 -15.62 10.22 -8.66
CA ALA A 104 -16.46 11.41 -8.69
C ALA A 104 -16.56 11.98 -10.12
N PRO A 105 -17.75 12.45 -10.57
CA PRO A 105 -18.13 12.55 -11.99
C PRO A 105 -17.52 13.70 -12.78
N ASP A 106 -16.50 14.39 -12.31
CA ASP A 106 -16.00 15.61 -13.01
C ASP A 106 -14.54 15.55 -13.50
N ALA A 107 -13.87 14.40 -13.38
CA ALA A 107 -12.50 14.25 -13.89
C ALA A 107 -12.43 13.65 -15.32
N GLY A 108 -13.57 13.29 -15.92
CA GLY A 108 -13.64 12.50 -17.15
C GLY A 108 -13.15 13.26 -18.39
N GLU A 109 -13.57 14.49 -18.59
CA GLU A 109 -13.28 15.20 -19.85
C GLU A 109 -11.84 15.75 -19.93
N LYS A 110 -11.35 16.38 -18.88
CA LYS A 110 -9.98 16.93 -18.87
C LYS A 110 -8.88 15.86 -18.87
N ASN A 111 -9.12 14.72 -18.22
CA ASN A 111 -8.16 13.61 -18.22
C ASN A 111 -8.21 12.80 -19.51
N ALA A 112 -9.37 12.64 -20.14
CA ALA A 112 -9.51 11.99 -21.45
C ALA A 112 -8.75 12.77 -22.54
N ASP A 113 -8.84 14.10 -22.54
CA ASP A 113 -8.14 14.96 -23.49
C ASP A 113 -6.61 14.88 -23.30
N ARG A 114 -6.13 14.94 -22.05
CA ARG A 114 -4.71 14.78 -21.73
C ARG A 114 -4.16 13.38 -22.05
N CYS A 115 -4.94 12.33 -21.84
CA CYS A 115 -4.55 10.98 -22.26
C CYS A 115 -4.41 10.87 -23.76
N SER A 116 -5.36 11.41 -24.52
CA SER A 116 -5.33 11.45 -25.99
C SER A 116 -4.16 12.26 -26.54
N GLU A 117 -3.78 13.36 -25.87
CA GLU A 117 -2.59 14.13 -26.21
C GLU A 117 -1.29 13.34 -26.00
N ILE A 118 -1.17 12.59 -24.88
CA ILE A 118 0.00 11.75 -24.59
C ILE A 118 0.10 10.63 -25.64
N GLU A 119 -0.97 9.93 -25.93
CA GLU A 119 -1.01 8.87 -26.95
C GLU A 119 -0.65 9.41 -28.35
N ARG A 120 -1.21 10.55 -28.71
CA ARG A 120 -0.88 11.23 -29.98
C ARG A 120 0.59 11.64 -30.04
N SER A 121 1.16 12.06 -28.91
CA SER A 121 2.59 12.39 -28.79
C SER A 121 3.48 11.15 -28.99
N ILE A 122 3.15 10.03 -28.35
CA ILE A 122 3.90 8.76 -28.50
C ILE A 122 3.86 8.29 -29.96
N VAL A 123 2.65 8.21 -30.54
CA VAL A 123 2.44 7.71 -31.91
C VAL A 123 3.03 8.62 -32.97
N LYS A 124 2.96 9.95 -32.82
CA LYS A 124 3.44 10.91 -33.82
C LYS A 124 4.87 11.40 -33.57
N LYS A 125 5.13 11.97 -32.39
CA LYS A 125 6.39 12.63 -32.07
C LYS A 125 7.53 11.61 -31.81
N PHE A 126 7.22 10.54 -31.09
CA PHE A 126 8.19 9.48 -30.74
C PHE A 126 8.02 8.23 -31.59
N ARG A 127 7.44 8.38 -32.78
CA ARG A 127 7.13 7.24 -33.67
C ARG A 127 8.35 6.37 -34.01
N LYS A 128 9.49 6.97 -34.32
CA LYS A 128 10.69 6.23 -34.72
C LYS A 128 11.40 5.59 -33.55
N GLU A 129 11.42 6.26 -32.41
CA GLU A 129 12.25 5.88 -31.27
C GLU A 129 11.55 4.94 -30.31
N ILE A 130 10.23 5.08 -30.15
CA ILE A 130 9.44 4.28 -29.21
C ILE A 130 8.46 3.41 -29.99
N TRP A 131 7.46 4.01 -30.66
CA TRP A 131 6.34 3.27 -31.23
C TRP A 131 6.75 2.19 -32.23
N ARG A 132 7.62 2.51 -33.19
CA ARG A 132 8.11 1.51 -34.17
C ARG A 132 8.90 0.38 -33.56
N LYS A 133 9.72 0.66 -32.54
CA LYS A 133 10.50 -0.39 -31.87
C LYS A 133 9.61 -1.31 -31.06
N PHE A 134 8.63 -0.73 -30.38
CA PHE A 134 7.66 -1.46 -29.61
C PHE A 134 6.80 -2.39 -30.47
N THR A 135 6.16 -1.84 -31.50
CA THR A 135 5.32 -2.62 -32.44
C THR A 135 6.14 -3.65 -33.21
N LYS A 136 7.39 -3.34 -33.57
CA LYS A 136 8.29 -4.32 -34.18
C LYS A 136 8.56 -5.50 -33.25
N ALA A 137 8.87 -5.23 -31.99
CA ALA A 137 9.13 -6.29 -31.02
C ALA A 137 7.89 -7.16 -30.77
N ILE A 138 6.70 -6.56 -30.64
CA ILE A 138 5.44 -7.31 -30.50
C ILE A 138 5.24 -8.27 -31.69
N ASN A 139 5.42 -7.79 -32.92
CA ASN A 139 5.21 -8.60 -34.12
C ASN A 139 6.32 -9.63 -34.35
N GLU A 140 7.58 -9.27 -34.08
CA GLU A 140 8.73 -10.14 -34.32
C GLU A 140 8.80 -11.31 -33.33
N TYR A 141 8.39 -11.06 -32.08
CA TYR A 141 8.42 -12.07 -31.01
C TYR A 141 7.02 -12.63 -30.67
N GLU A 142 5.99 -12.27 -31.44
CA GLU A 142 4.59 -12.70 -31.22
C GLU A 142 4.13 -12.52 -29.77
N LEU A 143 4.51 -11.38 -29.14
CA LEU A 143 4.29 -11.13 -27.71
C LEU A 143 2.81 -10.93 -27.36
N ILE A 144 1.97 -10.55 -28.33
CA ILE A 144 0.54 -10.28 -28.14
C ILE A 144 -0.21 -10.88 -29.32
N GLN A 145 -1.26 -11.65 -29.03
CA GLN A 145 -2.14 -12.24 -30.01
C GLN A 145 -3.59 -11.76 -29.82
N ASP A 146 -4.41 -11.92 -30.86
CA ASP A 146 -5.83 -11.55 -30.80
C ASP A 146 -6.55 -12.36 -29.71
N GLY A 147 -7.22 -11.64 -28.79
CA GLY A 147 -7.92 -12.24 -27.65
C GLY A 147 -7.10 -12.34 -26.36
N ASP A 148 -5.83 -11.96 -26.36
CA ASP A 148 -5.01 -11.94 -25.15
C ASP A 148 -5.52 -10.95 -24.11
N LYS A 149 -5.46 -11.35 -22.84
CA LYS A 149 -5.72 -10.48 -21.69
C LYS A 149 -4.40 -10.07 -21.07
N ILE A 150 -4.00 -8.83 -21.26
CA ILE A 150 -2.71 -8.31 -20.81
C ILE A 150 -2.89 -7.63 -19.45
N ALA A 151 -2.10 -8.04 -18.45
CA ALA A 151 -2.00 -7.37 -17.17
C ALA A 151 -0.72 -6.54 -17.11
N VAL A 152 -0.85 -5.22 -16.98
CA VAL A 152 0.29 -4.31 -16.82
C VAL A 152 0.44 -3.93 -15.35
N CYS A 153 1.52 -4.38 -14.71
CA CYS A 153 1.84 -4.02 -13.34
C CYS A 153 2.57 -2.66 -13.29
N ILE A 154 1.90 -1.65 -12.75
CA ILE A 154 2.46 -0.29 -12.66
C ILE A 154 3.14 -0.12 -11.30
N SER A 155 4.47 -0.06 -11.29
CA SER A 155 5.28 0.16 -10.08
C SER A 155 5.46 1.65 -9.71
N GLY A 156 4.89 2.57 -10.49
CA GLY A 156 5.09 4.02 -10.33
C GLY A 156 6.36 4.57 -10.99
N GLY A 157 7.21 3.71 -11.54
CA GLY A 157 8.37 4.11 -12.33
C GLY A 157 8.01 4.59 -13.73
N LYS A 158 8.92 5.37 -14.36
CA LYS A 158 8.71 5.95 -15.71
C LYS A 158 8.45 4.87 -16.77
N ASP A 159 9.14 3.74 -16.67
CA ASP A 159 9.07 2.66 -17.66
C ASP A 159 7.73 1.92 -17.59
N SER A 160 7.25 1.62 -16.39
CA SER A 160 5.93 0.98 -16.22
C SER A 160 4.77 1.90 -16.60
N MET A 161 4.89 3.21 -16.37
CA MET A 161 3.91 4.19 -16.81
C MET A 161 3.89 4.35 -18.34
N LEU A 162 5.06 4.31 -18.99
CA LEU A 162 5.16 4.32 -20.45
C LEU A 162 4.55 3.03 -21.05
N MET A 163 4.86 1.87 -20.47
CA MET A 163 4.31 0.58 -20.92
C MET A 163 2.78 0.54 -20.86
N ALA A 164 2.17 1.15 -19.85
CA ALA A 164 0.70 1.22 -19.73
C ALA A 164 0.04 2.14 -20.78
N LYS A 165 0.85 2.93 -21.51
CA LYS A 165 0.38 3.87 -22.56
C LYS A 165 0.66 3.39 -23.99
N LEU A 166 1.51 2.38 -24.14
CA LEU A 166 1.81 1.73 -25.43
C LEU A 166 0.83 0.62 -25.74
#